data_919895149725037b67bb9f3ae4eb4a23
#
_entry.id   919895149725037b67bb9f3ae4eb4a23
#
_cell.length_a   1.000
_cell.length_b   1.000
_cell.length_c   1.000
_cell.angle_alpha   90.00
_cell.angle_beta   90.00
_cell.angle_gamma   90.00
#
_symmetry.space_group_name_H-M   'P 1'
#
loop_
_entity.id
_entity.type
_entity.pdbx_description
1 polymer ?
#
loop_
_entity_poly.entity_id
_entity_poly.type
_entity_poly.pdbx_seq_one_letter_code
_entity_poly.pdbx_strand_id
1 'polypeptide(L)'
;MNYKIDNLQYCNWSRKIFEINRSAGLDAVHVTIVYHEDFDELQVEIKKWEKLFHENSDLIFPGKNFHDIDKANKENKTAIFFGFQNCSPIEDDIKLVEKVHELGCRFMQLTYNNQSLLATGCYEKVDSGVTNFGREVIREMNRVGLVVDMSHSAEKSTLDAIEFSEKPIAITHANPSFWHPAKRNKSSDLLKNLSDSGGMLGLSLYPHHLSLIHISEPTRRS
;
A
#
# COMPACT_ATOMS: atom_id res chain seq x y z
N MET A 1 -23.80 -0.35 2.18
CA MET A 1 -22.98 0.01 3.36
C MET A 1 -21.89 0.95 2.91
N ASN A 2 -21.58 1.98 3.68
CA ASN A 2 -20.50 2.91 3.37
C ASN A 2 -19.34 2.58 4.31
N TYR A 3 -18.31 1.90 3.81
CA TYR A 3 -17.09 1.65 4.56
C TYR A 3 -16.17 2.87 4.53
N LYS A 4 -15.48 3.12 5.64
CA LYS A 4 -14.38 4.08 5.70
C LYS A 4 -13.06 3.32 5.78
N ILE A 5 -12.23 3.50 4.78
CA ILE A 5 -10.96 2.78 4.63
C ILE A 5 -9.83 3.79 4.47
N ASP A 6 -8.80 3.68 5.29
CA ASP A 6 -7.54 4.38 5.05
C ASP A 6 -6.60 3.45 4.30
N ASN A 7 -6.23 3.86 3.10
CA ASN A 7 -5.51 3.01 2.16
C ASN A 7 -4.01 2.93 2.44
N LEU A 8 -3.48 3.75 3.33
CA LEU A 8 -2.15 3.59 3.94
C LEU A 8 -1.97 4.46 5.17
N GLN A 9 -1.63 3.84 6.29
CA GLN A 9 -1.11 4.52 7.47
C GLN A 9 0.30 4.05 7.82
N TYR A 10 1.10 4.99 8.29
CA TYR A 10 2.39 4.74 8.92
C TYR A 10 2.56 5.71 10.09
N CYS A 11 2.73 5.18 11.28
CA CYS A 11 2.86 5.99 12.50
C CYS A 11 3.48 5.15 13.65
N ASN A 12 3.72 5.79 14.77
CA ASN A 12 4.11 5.10 16.02
C ASN A 12 2.87 4.45 16.64
N TRP A 13 2.66 3.18 16.32
CA TRP A 13 1.49 2.42 16.71
C TRP A 13 1.32 2.33 18.22
N SER A 14 0.13 2.65 18.68
CA SER A 14 -0.23 2.62 20.10
C SER A 14 -1.75 2.54 20.25
N ARG A 15 -2.24 2.15 21.43
CA ARG A 15 -3.67 2.15 21.76
C ARG A 15 -4.35 3.47 21.39
N LYS A 16 -3.69 4.60 21.66
CA LYS A 16 -4.22 5.93 21.33
C LYS A 16 -4.51 6.11 19.83
N ILE A 17 -3.64 5.59 18.96
CA ILE A 17 -3.84 5.64 17.50
C ILE A 17 -5.05 4.77 17.11
N PHE A 18 -5.20 3.60 17.69
CA PHE A 18 -6.34 2.73 17.41
C PHE A 18 -7.67 3.35 17.90
N GLU A 19 -7.67 4.02 19.03
CA GLU A 19 -8.81 4.80 19.52
C GLU A 19 -9.18 5.97 18.59
N ILE A 20 -8.18 6.68 18.03
CA ILE A 20 -8.37 7.74 17.02
C ILE A 20 -8.99 7.15 15.75
N ASN A 21 -8.47 6.03 15.26
CA ASN A 21 -9.00 5.35 14.08
C ASN A 21 -10.47 4.94 14.29
N ARG A 22 -10.81 4.43 15.47
CA ARG A 22 -12.20 4.10 15.82
C ARG A 22 -13.08 5.35 15.92
N SER A 23 -12.58 6.42 16.54
CA SER A 23 -13.32 7.70 16.65
C SER A 23 -13.60 8.30 15.27
N ALA A 24 -12.70 8.12 14.31
CA ALA A 24 -12.90 8.51 12.90
C ALA A 24 -13.87 7.57 12.17
N GLY A 25 -14.21 6.42 12.75
CA GLY A 25 -15.08 5.40 12.17
C GLY A 25 -14.39 4.59 11.05
N LEU A 26 -13.07 4.41 11.12
CA LEU A 26 -12.33 3.61 10.12
C LEU A 26 -12.65 2.12 10.32
N ASP A 27 -13.21 1.49 9.29
CA ASP A 27 -13.50 0.06 9.27
C ASP A 27 -12.27 -0.76 8.92
N ALA A 28 -11.40 -0.21 8.08
CA ALA A 28 -10.14 -0.85 7.68
C ALA A 28 -9.01 0.17 7.53
N VAL A 29 -7.80 -0.29 7.81
CA VAL A 29 -6.56 0.45 7.61
C VAL A 29 -5.52 -0.48 6.99
N HIS A 30 -4.93 -0.08 5.88
CA HIS A 30 -3.71 -0.70 5.36
C HIS A 30 -2.51 -0.07 6.07
N VAL A 31 -1.61 -0.88 6.58
CA VAL A 31 -0.43 -0.45 7.32
C VAL A 31 0.85 -0.93 6.65
N THR A 32 1.86 -0.06 6.60
CA THR A 32 3.22 -0.47 6.23
C THR A 32 3.90 -1.08 7.45
N ILE A 33 4.32 -2.34 7.32
CA ILE A 33 5.00 -3.04 8.42
C ILE A 33 6.53 -3.10 8.24
N VAL A 34 7.01 -3.07 7.00
CA VAL A 34 8.44 -3.01 6.65
C VAL A 34 8.68 -2.20 5.36
N TYR A 35 9.93 -1.77 5.15
CA TYR A 35 10.40 -1.03 3.96
C TYR A 35 11.55 -1.73 3.24
N HIS A 36 12.67 -1.99 3.92
CA HIS A 36 13.90 -2.53 3.36
C HIS A 36 14.34 -3.81 4.07
N GLU A 37 13.59 -4.19 5.05
CA GLU A 37 13.78 -5.40 5.84
C GLU A 37 13.62 -6.64 4.94
N ASP A 38 14.38 -7.68 5.23
CA ASP A 38 14.30 -8.97 4.57
C ASP A 38 13.14 -9.84 5.10
N PHE A 39 13.08 -11.09 4.66
CA PHE A 39 12.01 -12.01 5.08
C PHE A 39 12.05 -12.35 6.58
N ASP A 40 13.22 -12.51 7.15
CA ASP A 40 13.34 -12.84 8.58
C ASP A 40 12.98 -11.63 9.45
N GLU A 41 13.40 -10.44 9.07
CA GLU A 41 13.03 -9.20 9.73
C GLU A 41 11.52 -8.91 9.61
N LEU A 42 10.89 -9.20 8.48
CA LEU A 42 9.42 -9.14 8.34
C LEU A 42 8.72 -10.02 9.38
N GLN A 43 9.19 -11.24 9.62
CA GLN A 43 8.61 -12.12 10.62
C GLN A 43 8.70 -11.54 12.04
N VAL A 44 9.78 -10.81 12.33
CA VAL A 44 9.95 -10.12 13.63
C VAL A 44 8.90 -9.00 13.76
N GLU A 45 8.67 -8.21 12.71
CA GLU A 45 7.66 -7.14 12.74
C GLU A 45 6.24 -7.70 12.88
N ILE A 46 5.93 -8.82 12.22
CA ILE A 46 4.63 -9.49 12.37
C ILE A 46 4.40 -9.93 13.83
N LYS A 47 5.40 -10.48 14.49
CA LYS A 47 5.28 -10.85 15.92
C LYS A 47 5.01 -9.64 16.84
N LYS A 48 5.56 -8.47 16.51
CA LYS A 48 5.22 -7.23 17.22
C LYS A 48 3.74 -6.86 17.03
N TRP A 49 3.21 -7.03 15.83
CA TRP A 49 1.80 -6.79 15.53
C TRP A 49 0.87 -7.81 16.21
N GLU A 50 1.27 -9.09 16.34
CA GLU A 50 0.51 -10.09 17.10
C GLU A 50 0.31 -9.64 18.56
N LYS A 51 1.35 -9.06 19.18
CA LYS A 51 1.24 -8.47 20.51
C LYS A 51 0.27 -7.28 20.53
N LEU A 52 0.36 -6.36 19.55
CA LEU A 52 -0.57 -5.22 19.44
C LEU A 52 -2.03 -5.68 19.29
N PHE A 53 -2.29 -6.71 18.49
CA PHE A 53 -3.63 -7.30 18.35
C PHE A 53 -4.15 -7.91 19.65
N HIS A 54 -3.28 -8.60 20.37
CA HIS A 54 -3.67 -9.18 21.67
C HIS A 54 -4.01 -8.10 22.69
N GLU A 55 -3.16 -7.08 22.83
CA GLU A 55 -3.31 -6.00 23.80
C GLU A 55 -4.48 -5.03 23.47
N ASN A 56 -4.90 -4.96 22.19
CA ASN A 56 -5.93 -4.04 21.72
C ASN A 56 -7.08 -4.77 20.99
N SER A 57 -7.37 -5.99 21.37
CA SER A 57 -8.36 -6.86 20.73
C SER A 57 -9.80 -6.30 20.79
N ASP A 58 -10.04 -5.33 21.63
CA ASP A 58 -11.29 -4.57 21.71
C ASP A 58 -11.42 -3.50 20.59
N LEU A 59 -10.31 -3.07 19.97
CA LEU A 59 -10.27 -1.99 18.98
C LEU A 59 -9.90 -2.47 17.58
N ILE A 60 -8.98 -3.44 17.46
CA ILE A 60 -8.39 -3.89 16.20
C ILE A 60 -8.30 -5.41 16.10
N PHE A 61 -8.18 -5.89 14.86
CA PHE A 61 -7.83 -7.29 14.56
C PHE A 61 -7.20 -7.41 13.15
N PRO A 62 -6.51 -8.53 12.83
CA PRO A 62 -5.89 -8.71 11.53
C PRO A 62 -6.94 -8.85 10.42
N GLY A 63 -6.86 -7.98 9.40
CA GLY A 63 -7.66 -8.04 8.18
C GLY A 63 -6.98 -8.88 7.10
N LYS A 64 -7.71 -9.80 6.49
CA LYS A 64 -7.22 -10.71 5.43
C LYS A 64 -8.04 -10.67 4.16
N ASN A 65 -9.29 -10.24 4.22
CA ASN A 65 -10.21 -10.22 3.08
C ASN A 65 -11.37 -9.25 3.32
N PHE A 66 -12.24 -9.10 2.32
CA PHE A 66 -13.39 -8.19 2.39
C PHE A 66 -14.34 -8.48 3.56
N HIS A 67 -14.55 -9.75 3.92
CA HIS A 67 -15.43 -10.09 5.06
C HIS A 67 -14.92 -9.55 6.39
N ASP A 68 -13.61 -9.33 6.51
CA ASP A 68 -13.02 -8.71 7.71
C ASP A 68 -13.40 -7.23 7.81
N ILE A 69 -13.59 -6.53 6.68
CA ILE A 69 -14.10 -5.15 6.67
C ILE A 69 -15.57 -5.12 7.14
N ASP A 70 -16.38 -6.03 6.65
CA ASP A 70 -17.76 -6.22 7.08
C ASP A 70 -17.86 -6.50 8.59
N LYS A 71 -16.99 -7.40 9.07
CA LYS A 71 -16.90 -7.76 10.49
C LYS A 71 -16.48 -6.53 11.33
N ALA A 72 -15.45 -5.79 10.89
CA ALA A 72 -14.98 -4.59 11.56
C ALA A 72 -16.10 -3.56 11.73
N ASN A 73 -16.87 -3.29 10.67
CA ASN A 73 -18.00 -2.38 10.70
C ASN A 73 -19.07 -2.84 11.70
N LYS A 74 -19.44 -4.14 11.68
CA LYS A 74 -20.46 -4.72 12.58
C LYS A 74 -20.02 -4.73 14.05
N GLU A 75 -18.75 -5.02 14.31
CA GLU A 75 -18.20 -5.13 15.68
C GLU A 75 -17.67 -3.79 16.22
N ASN A 76 -17.76 -2.71 15.45
CA ASN A 76 -17.20 -1.40 15.79
C ASN A 76 -15.69 -1.46 16.10
N LYS A 77 -14.94 -2.23 15.28
CA LYS A 77 -13.47 -2.38 15.32
C LYS A 77 -12.86 -1.89 14.02
N THR A 78 -11.52 -1.89 13.95
CA THR A 78 -10.77 -1.63 12.72
C THR A 78 -10.01 -2.88 12.29
N ALA A 79 -10.24 -3.36 11.08
CA ALA A 79 -9.44 -4.41 10.47
C ALA A 79 -8.11 -3.83 9.96
N ILE A 80 -6.98 -4.41 10.37
CA ILE A 80 -5.64 -3.97 9.98
C ILE A 80 -5.11 -4.90 8.90
N PHE A 81 -4.88 -4.34 7.71
CA PHE A 81 -4.33 -5.05 6.56
C PHE A 81 -2.83 -4.77 6.45
N PHE A 82 -2.03 -5.81 6.43
CA PHE A 82 -0.58 -5.70 6.31
C PHE A 82 -0.15 -5.50 4.86
N GLY A 83 0.81 -4.60 4.67
CA GLY A 83 1.56 -4.46 3.45
C GLY A 83 2.97 -3.93 3.71
N PHE A 84 3.76 -3.83 2.66
CA PHE A 84 5.12 -3.29 2.76
C PHE A 84 5.49 -2.47 1.52
N GLN A 85 6.27 -1.42 1.77
CA GLN A 85 6.63 -0.42 0.76
C GLN A 85 8.02 -0.73 0.19
N ASN A 86 8.16 -1.83 -0.48
CA ASN A 86 9.28 -2.32 -1.28
C ASN A 86 9.00 -3.80 -1.61
N CYS A 87 9.96 -4.47 -2.25
CA CYS A 87 9.92 -5.92 -2.47
C CYS A 87 10.99 -6.68 -1.69
N SER A 88 11.71 -6.02 -0.77
CA SER A 88 12.83 -6.64 -0.03
C SER A 88 12.47 -7.97 0.66
N PRO A 89 11.28 -8.13 1.28
CA PRO A 89 10.92 -9.40 1.92
C PRO A 89 10.81 -10.62 0.99
N ILE A 90 10.71 -10.43 -0.32
CA ILE A 90 10.72 -11.58 -1.26
C ILE A 90 12.11 -11.88 -1.81
N GLU A 91 13.11 -11.03 -1.50
CA GLU A 91 14.50 -11.18 -1.90
C GLU A 91 14.61 -11.45 -3.41
N ASP A 92 15.28 -12.53 -3.83
CA ASP A 92 15.32 -13.03 -5.21
C ASP A 92 14.63 -14.42 -5.36
N ASP A 93 13.81 -14.81 -4.36
CA ASP A 93 13.08 -16.08 -4.34
C ASP A 93 11.56 -15.86 -4.48
N ILE A 94 11.02 -16.21 -5.65
CA ILE A 94 9.59 -16.09 -5.95
C ILE A 94 8.69 -16.88 -4.97
N LYS A 95 9.20 -17.93 -4.32
CA LYS A 95 8.45 -18.71 -3.33
C LYS A 95 8.12 -17.89 -2.07
N LEU A 96 8.89 -16.84 -1.79
CA LEU A 96 8.62 -15.94 -0.67
C LEU A 96 7.36 -15.10 -0.89
N VAL A 97 6.87 -14.92 -2.13
CA VAL A 97 5.59 -14.25 -2.41
C VAL A 97 4.43 -14.98 -1.73
N GLU A 98 4.37 -16.31 -1.84
CA GLU A 98 3.36 -17.11 -1.15
C GLU A 98 3.54 -17.06 0.38
N LYS A 99 4.79 -17.11 0.84
CA LYS A 99 5.11 -17.04 2.27
C LYS A 99 4.67 -15.74 2.93
N VAL A 100 4.94 -14.59 2.31
CA VAL A 100 4.49 -13.30 2.86
C VAL A 100 2.95 -13.20 2.87
N HIS A 101 2.27 -13.79 1.89
CA HIS A 101 0.81 -13.88 1.89
C HIS A 101 0.29 -14.79 3.02
N GLU A 102 0.90 -15.95 3.25
CA GLU A 102 0.59 -16.86 4.36
C GLU A 102 0.76 -16.18 5.73
N LEU A 103 1.79 -15.34 5.88
CA LEU A 103 2.02 -14.51 7.06
C LEU A 103 0.98 -13.40 7.26
N GLY A 104 0.06 -13.20 6.34
CA GLY A 104 -1.05 -12.25 6.46
C GLY A 104 -0.88 -10.96 5.69
N CYS A 105 0.20 -10.76 4.94
CA CYS A 105 0.35 -9.60 4.07
C CYS A 105 -0.66 -9.65 2.92
N ARG A 106 -1.14 -8.47 2.50
CA ARG A 106 -2.14 -8.33 1.43
C ARG A 106 -1.74 -7.31 0.37
N PHE A 107 -0.74 -6.47 0.64
CA PHE A 107 -0.21 -5.48 -0.29
C PHE A 107 1.30 -5.59 -0.35
N MET A 108 1.87 -5.51 -1.56
CA MET A 108 3.31 -5.40 -1.77
C MET A 108 3.60 -4.37 -2.85
N GLN A 109 4.51 -3.43 -2.57
CA GLN A 109 5.05 -2.54 -3.58
C GLN A 109 6.22 -3.19 -4.30
N LEU A 110 6.28 -2.99 -5.62
CA LEU A 110 7.39 -3.53 -6.41
C LEU A 110 8.69 -2.74 -6.23
N THR A 111 8.59 -1.47 -5.80
CA THR A 111 9.74 -0.57 -5.60
C THR A 111 9.50 0.36 -4.42
N TYR A 112 10.60 0.91 -3.86
CA TYR A 112 10.56 2.08 -2.99
C TYR A 112 11.49 3.18 -3.53
N ASN A 113 10.93 4.12 -4.30
CA ASN A 113 11.60 5.28 -4.90
C ASN A 113 12.66 4.96 -5.99
N ASN A 114 13.57 4.03 -5.74
CA ASN A 114 14.68 3.68 -6.61
C ASN A 114 14.42 2.36 -7.38
N GLN A 115 15.37 1.97 -8.22
CA GLN A 115 15.34 0.68 -8.91
C GLN A 115 15.36 -0.48 -7.91
N SER A 116 14.45 -1.44 -8.09
CA SER A 116 14.45 -2.74 -7.42
C SER A 116 14.79 -3.87 -8.39
N LEU A 117 14.78 -5.11 -7.90
CA LEU A 117 14.86 -6.31 -8.77
C LEU A 117 13.62 -6.44 -9.67
N LEU A 118 12.49 -5.82 -9.32
CA LEU A 118 11.20 -6.02 -9.98
C LEU A 118 10.84 -4.91 -10.96
N ALA A 119 11.14 -3.65 -10.63
CA ALA A 119 10.69 -2.50 -11.42
C ALA A 119 11.51 -1.24 -11.13
N THR A 120 11.31 -0.22 -11.95
CA THR A 120 11.93 1.09 -11.78
C THR A 120 11.11 1.97 -10.82
N GLY A 121 11.78 2.59 -9.85
CA GLY A 121 11.19 3.52 -8.91
C GLY A 121 11.04 4.94 -9.47
N CYS A 122 10.15 5.74 -8.87
CA CYS A 122 9.75 7.06 -9.39
C CYS A 122 10.85 8.13 -9.31
N TYR A 123 11.95 7.92 -8.57
CA TYR A 123 13.07 8.86 -8.51
C TYR A 123 14.21 8.52 -9.47
N GLU A 124 14.14 7.39 -10.16
CA GLU A 124 15.12 7.05 -11.18
C GLU A 124 15.10 8.03 -12.35
N LYS A 125 16.26 8.17 -13.02
CA LYS A 125 16.41 9.04 -14.20
C LYS A 125 15.88 8.39 -15.47
N VAL A 126 15.98 7.07 -15.55
CA VAL A 126 15.53 6.28 -16.69
C VAL A 126 14.54 5.24 -16.19
N ASP A 127 13.32 5.27 -16.71
CA ASP A 127 12.30 4.30 -16.40
C ASP A 127 12.39 3.13 -17.39
N SER A 128 12.96 2.03 -16.94
CA SER A 128 13.10 0.79 -17.75
C SER A 128 11.85 -0.10 -17.71
N GLY A 129 10.88 0.23 -16.85
CA GLY A 129 9.67 -0.57 -16.67
C GLY A 129 9.84 -1.74 -15.70
N VAL A 130 8.94 -2.71 -15.80
CA VAL A 130 8.96 -3.95 -15.01
C VAL A 130 9.95 -4.95 -15.61
N THR A 131 10.80 -5.55 -14.77
CA THR A 131 11.78 -6.57 -15.18
C THR A 131 11.10 -7.91 -15.52
N ASN A 132 11.83 -8.85 -16.14
CA ASN A 132 11.31 -10.21 -16.37
C ASN A 132 10.94 -10.88 -15.05
N PHE A 133 11.79 -10.77 -14.02
CA PHE A 133 11.49 -11.30 -12.68
C PHE A 133 10.28 -10.59 -12.07
N GLY A 134 10.15 -9.27 -12.25
CA GLY A 134 8.97 -8.51 -11.82
C GLY A 134 7.66 -9.03 -12.43
N ARG A 135 7.67 -9.44 -13.70
CA ARG A 135 6.49 -10.05 -14.35
C ARG A 135 6.11 -11.39 -13.72
N GLU A 136 7.10 -12.22 -13.42
CA GLU A 136 6.86 -13.50 -12.73
C GLU A 136 6.29 -13.28 -11.33
N VAL A 137 6.84 -12.32 -10.60
CA VAL A 137 6.36 -11.93 -9.27
C VAL A 137 4.92 -11.39 -9.34
N ILE A 138 4.57 -10.52 -10.30
CA ILE A 138 3.19 -10.04 -10.49
C ILE A 138 2.22 -11.21 -10.69
N ARG A 139 2.57 -12.19 -11.53
CA ARG A 139 1.73 -13.38 -11.74
C ARG A 139 1.54 -14.17 -10.43
N GLU A 140 2.62 -14.35 -9.68
CA GLU A 140 2.55 -15.06 -8.41
C GLU A 140 1.74 -14.30 -7.37
N MET A 141 1.88 -12.96 -7.30
CA MET A 141 1.02 -12.10 -6.47
C MET A 141 -0.46 -12.27 -6.84
N ASN A 142 -0.78 -12.29 -8.13
CA ASN A 142 -2.15 -12.53 -8.62
C ASN A 142 -2.66 -13.92 -8.21
N ARG A 143 -1.81 -14.95 -8.29
CA ARG A 143 -2.15 -16.33 -7.92
C ARG A 143 -2.52 -16.44 -6.44
N VAL A 144 -1.73 -15.86 -5.56
CA VAL A 144 -1.93 -15.96 -4.11
C VAL A 144 -2.95 -14.94 -3.57
N GLY A 145 -3.26 -13.88 -4.32
CA GLY A 145 -4.17 -12.81 -3.89
C GLY A 145 -3.49 -11.68 -3.12
N LEU A 146 -2.20 -11.43 -3.40
CA LEU A 146 -1.45 -10.29 -2.90
C LEU A 146 -1.61 -9.12 -3.87
N VAL A 147 -2.06 -7.96 -3.41
CA VAL A 147 -2.31 -6.78 -4.23
C VAL A 147 -0.99 -6.14 -4.66
N VAL A 148 -0.84 -5.89 -5.96
CA VAL A 148 0.28 -5.15 -6.52
C VAL A 148 0.06 -3.66 -6.26
N ASP A 149 0.96 -3.02 -5.49
CA ASP A 149 0.92 -1.57 -5.22
C ASP A 149 2.06 -0.86 -5.96
N MET A 150 1.70 0.12 -6.79
CA MET A 150 2.64 0.86 -7.63
C MET A 150 2.86 2.31 -7.17
N SER A 151 2.59 2.60 -5.89
CA SER A 151 2.68 3.96 -5.35
C SER A 151 4.05 4.61 -5.53
N HIS A 152 5.14 3.87 -5.33
CA HIS A 152 6.52 4.35 -5.45
C HIS A 152 7.18 4.06 -6.81
N SER A 153 6.46 3.44 -7.73
CA SER A 153 7.01 3.06 -9.04
C SER A 153 6.92 4.21 -10.05
N ALA A 154 7.79 4.18 -11.04
CA ALA A 154 7.81 5.11 -12.14
C ALA A 154 6.63 4.89 -13.12
N GLU A 155 6.44 5.79 -14.06
CA GLU A 155 5.28 5.82 -14.96
C GLU A 155 5.17 4.55 -15.80
N LYS A 156 6.23 4.23 -16.58
CA LYS A 156 6.26 3.04 -17.43
C LYS A 156 6.14 1.76 -16.62
N SER A 157 6.83 1.67 -15.47
CA SER A 157 6.72 0.52 -14.57
C SER A 157 5.30 0.30 -14.10
N THR A 158 4.55 1.38 -13.84
CA THR A 158 3.14 1.29 -13.43
C THR A 158 2.24 0.87 -14.59
N LEU A 159 2.45 1.40 -15.80
CA LEU A 159 1.71 0.98 -17.00
C LEU A 159 2.00 -0.48 -17.36
N ASP A 160 3.27 -0.91 -17.30
CA ASP A 160 3.66 -2.31 -17.48
C ASP A 160 2.94 -3.22 -16.46
N ALA A 161 2.85 -2.81 -15.18
CA ALA A 161 2.16 -3.58 -14.16
C ALA A 161 0.64 -3.68 -14.42
N ILE A 162 0.01 -2.61 -14.92
CA ILE A 162 -1.40 -2.63 -15.35
C ILE A 162 -1.60 -3.64 -16.50
N GLU A 163 -0.67 -3.67 -17.46
CA GLU A 163 -0.75 -4.59 -18.60
C GLU A 163 -0.53 -6.05 -18.20
N PHE A 164 0.42 -6.33 -17.29
CA PHE A 164 0.81 -7.70 -16.94
C PHE A 164 -0.03 -8.33 -15.84
N SER A 165 -0.71 -7.52 -15.02
CA SER A 165 -1.53 -8.02 -13.93
C SER A 165 -2.88 -8.51 -14.42
N GLU A 166 -3.23 -9.75 -14.06
CA GLU A 166 -4.56 -10.32 -14.30
C GLU A 166 -5.62 -9.80 -13.31
N LYS A 167 -5.18 -9.08 -12.29
CA LYS A 167 -6.04 -8.50 -11.26
C LYS A 167 -5.86 -6.99 -11.22
N PRO A 168 -6.87 -6.22 -10.78
CA PRO A 168 -6.70 -4.80 -10.55
C PRO A 168 -5.53 -4.50 -9.63
N ILE A 169 -4.69 -3.53 -9.99
CA ILE A 169 -3.59 -3.05 -9.15
C ILE A 169 -4.02 -1.85 -8.30
N ALA A 170 -3.23 -1.50 -7.31
CA ALA A 170 -3.44 -0.32 -6.49
C ALA A 170 -2.31 0.70 -6.65
N ILE A 171 -2.65 1.96 -6.47
CA ILE A 171 -1.74 3.04 -6.09
C ILE A 171 -2.28 3.54 -4.75
N THR A 172 -1.73 3.02 -3.66
CA THR A 172 -2.31 3.22 -2.33
C THR A 172 -2.17 4.64 -1.81
N HIS A 173 -1.13 5.38 -2.26
CA HIS A 173 -0.87 6.75 -1.80
C HIS A 173 -0.08 7.58 -2.83
N ALA A 174 -0.79 8.27 -3.69
CA ALA A 174 -0.26 9.26 -4.63
C ALA A 174 -1.34 10.29 -4.96
N ASN A 175 -0.99 11.33 -5.73
CA ASN A 175 -1.94 12.33 -6.20
C ASN A 175 -1.83 12.48 -7.72
N PRO A 176 -2.81 13.11 -8.39
CA PRO A 176 -2.68 13.50 -9.78
C PRO A 176 -1.56 14.54 -9.97
N SER A 177 -0.70 14.35 -10.98
CA SER A 177 0.41 15.26 -11.25
C SER A 177 -0.05 16.64 -11.76
N PHE A 178 -1.27 16.74 -12.31
CA PHE A 178 -1.85 18.02 -12.69
C PHE A 178 -2.24 18.90 -11.49
N TRP A 179 -2.40 18.32 -10.29
CA TRP A 179 -2.56 19.12 -9.07
C TRP A 179 -1.21 19.64 -8.58
N HIS A 180 -0.18 18.79 -8.62
CA HIS A 180 1.17 19.14 -8.24
C HIS A 180 2.17 18.19 -8.95
N PRO A 181 3.16 18.71 -9.70
CA PRO A 181 4.07 17.89 -10.50
C PRO A 181 5.20 17.26 -9.68
N ALA A 182 4.87 16.59 -8.58
CA ALA A 182 5.82 15.80 -7.80
C ALA A 182 6.12 14.47 -8.52
N LYS A 183 7.35 13.96 -8.41
CA LYS A 183 7.76 12.69 -9.02
C LYS A 183 6.93 11.47 -8.55
N ARG A 184 6.34 11.57 -7.38
CA ARG A 184 5.45 10.54 -6.81
C ARG A 184 4.04 10.59 -7.40
N ASN A 185 3.62 11.74 -7.93
CA ASN A 185 2.30 11.92 -8.48
C ASN A 185 2.19 11.31 -9.88
N LYS A 186 0.98 10.93 -10.27
CA LYS A 186 0.70 10.15 -11.47
C LYS A 186 0.07 11.02 -12.55
N SER A 187 0.41 10.76 -13.81
CA SER A 187 -0.14 11.46 -14.96
C SER A 187 -1.63 11.15 -15.15
N SER A 188 -2.33 12.03 -15.87
CA SER A 188 -3.74 11.80 -16.23
C SER A 188 -3.91 10.55 -17.08
N ASP A 189 -2.97 10.27 -17.98
CA ASP A 189 -3.02 9.10 -18.87
C ASP A 189 -2.83 7.80 -18.06
N LEU A 190 -1.89 7.77 -17.11
CA LEU A 190 -1.72 6.64 -16.21
C LEU A 190 -2.97 6.42 -15.36
N LEU A 191 -3.54 7.49 -14.78
CA LEU A 191 -4.73 7.39 -13.93
C LEU A 191 -5.95 6.91 -14.72
N LYS A 192 -6.05 7.29 -16.01
CA LYS A 192 -7.07 6.75 -16.90
C LYS A 192 -6.88 5.25 -17.11
N ASN A 193 -5.66 4.79 -17.45
CA ASN A 193 -5.37 3.36 -17.62
C ASN A 193 -5.64 2.56 -16.32
N LEU A 194 -5.29 3.12 -15.16
CA LEU A 194 -5.58 2.51 -13.86
C LEU A 194 -7.09 2.34 -13.65
N SER A 195 -7.87 3.37 -13.96
CA SER A 195 -9.34 3.32 -13.85
C SER A 195 -9.95 2.32 -14.84
N ASP A 196 -9.51 2.33 -16.09
CA ASP A 196 -10.01 1.43 -17.14
C ASP A 196 -9.72 -0.05 -16.81
N SER A 197 -8.63 -0.33 -16.08
CA SER A 197 -8.28 -1.68 -15.59
C SER A 197 -9.00 -2.07 -14.28
N GLY A 198 -9.86 -1.19 -13.73
CA GLY A 198 -10.53 -1.42 -12.45
C GLY A 198 -9.63 -1.22 -11.22
N GLY A 199 -8.45 -0.64 -11.40
CA GLY A 199 -7.52 -0.34 -10.31
C GLY A 199 -7.96 0.83 -9.43
N MET A 200 -7.23 1.08 -8.35
CA MET A 200 -7.60 2.07 -7.34
C MET A 200 -6.47 3.06 -7.06
N LEU A 201 -6.84 4.34 -6.92
CA LEU A 201 -5.97 5.41 -6.43
C LEU A 201 -6.37 5.82 -5.01
N GLY A 202 -5.45 5.67 -4.05
CA GLY A 202 -5.52 6.31 -2.74
C GLY A 202 -4.83 7.67 -2.77
N LEU A 203 -5.53 8.70 -2.30
CA LEU A 203 -4.98 10.06 -2.25
C LEU A 203 -4.02 10.21 -1.07
N SER A 204 -2.90 10.90 -1.29
CA SER A 204 -1.87 11.14 -0.30
C SER A 204 -2.00 12.54 0.32
N LEU A 205 -2.00 12.59 1.65
CA LEU A 205 -1.91 13.87 2.40
C LEU A 205 -0.45 14.25 2.72
N TYR A 206 0.53 13.51 2.20
CA TYR A 206 1.93 13.83 2.42
C TYR A 206 2.30 15.18 1.78
N PRO A 207 2.87 16.14 2.55
CA PRO A 207 3.04 17.53 2.09
C PRO A 207 3.78 17.68 0.76
N HIS A 208 4.80 16.87 0.50
CA HIS A 208 5.57 16.92 -0.75
C HIS A 208 4.81 16.41 -1.99
N HIS A 209 3.64 15.81 -1.81
CA HIS A 209 2.74 15.39 -2.89
C HIS A 209 1.62 16.40 -3.14
N LEU A 210 1.54 17.45 -2.31
CA LEU A 210 0.54 18.51 -2.38
C LEU A 210 1.18 19.83 -2.81
N SER A 211 0.41 20.71 -3.44
CA SER A 211 0.86 22.07 -3.73
C SER A 211 0.94 22.89 -2.43
N LEU A 212 1.74 23.98 -2.47
CA LEU A 212 1.82 24.92 -1.34
C LEU A 212 0.46 25.51 -0.95
N ILE A 213 -0.46 25.67 -1.90
CA ILE A 213 -1.82 26.12 -1.64
C ILE A 213 -2.56 25.11 -0.74
N HIS A 214 -2.44 23.82 -1.01
CA HIS A 214 -3.08 22.77 -0.20
C HIS A 214 -2.45 22.60 1.18
N ILE A 215 -1.18 22.98 1.35
CA ILE A 215 -0.46 22.91 2.64
C ILE A 215 -0.75 24.12 3.53
N SER A 216 -0.88 25.31 2.96
CA SER A 216 -0.97 26.57 3.73
C SER A 216 -2.40 27.01 4.08
N GLU A 217 -3.39 26.63 3.33
CA GLU A 217 -4.79 27.02 3.53
C GLU A 217 -5.40 26.57 4.87
N PRO A 218 -5.17 25.35 5.38
CA PRO A 218 -5.72 24.91 6.67
C PRO A 218 -5.23 25.69 7.88
N THR A 219 -4.05 26.33 7.79
CA THR A 219 -3.42 27.04 8.90
C THR A 219 -3.83 28.52 9.02
N ARG A 220 -4.58 29.07 8.03
CA ARG A 220 -5.03 30.44 8.00
C ARG A 220 -6.45 30.67 8.54
N ARG A 221 -7.10 29.63 9.01
CA ARG A 221 -8.49 29.69 9.54
C ARG A 221 -8.59 29.49 11.05
N SER A 222 -7.57 29.88 11.78
CA SER A 222 -7.64 29.98 13.26
C SER A 222 -7.84 31.43 13.68
#